data_a6e521c4e83193780da0203fd10410dd
#
_entry.id   a6e521c4e83193780da0203fd10410dd
#
_cell.length_a   1.000
_cell.length_b   1.000
_cell.length_c   1.000
_cell.angle_alpha   90.00
_cell.angle_beta   90.00
_cell.angle_gamma   90.00
#
_symmetry.space_group_name_H-M   'P 1'
#
loop_
_entity.id
_entity.type
_entity.pdbx_description
1 polymer ?
#
loop_
_entity_poly.entity_id
_entity_poly.type
_entity_poly.pdbx_seq_one_letter_code
_entity_poly.pdbx_strand_id
1 'polypeptide(L)'
;MAVTIRGKTLPLPILQGGMGVGISLDGLAGAVAACGGMGTLSTAVCGFQEPDFAKRPFEANLRALDRQVRHAKVLAHGAGLIAVNAMVATTQYADSVRTALRAGADAIVCGAGPVSYTHLTLLTI
;
A
#
# COMPACT_ATOMS: atom_id res chain seq x y z
N MET A 1 3.30 -9.01 -21.95
CA MET A 1 2.29 -7.96 -22.23
C MET A 1 2.32 -6.99 -21.05
N ALA A 2 2.75 -5.75 -21.26
CA ALA A 2 2.77 -4.74 -20.21
C ALA A 2 1.40 -4.06 -20.08
N VAL A 3 1.03 -3.62 -18.89
CA VAL A 3 -0.20 -2.86 -18.62
C VAL A 3 0.18 -1.46 -18.16
N THR A 4 -0.49 -0.45 -18.66
CA THR A 4 -0.29 0.94 -18.20
C THR A 4 -1.44 1.36 -17.31
N ILE A 5 -1.10 1.80 -16.10
CA ILE A 5 -2.04 2.33 -15.12
C ILE A 5 -1.67 3.79 -14.89
N ARG A 6 -2.49 4.70 -15.40
CA ARG A 6 -2.31 6.14 -15.22
C ARG A 6 -0.89 6.64 -15.55
N GLY A 7 -0.37 6.23 -16.70
CA GLY A 7 0.96 6.61 -17.16
C GLY A 7 2.13 5.83 -16.53
N LYS A 8 1.85 4.96 -15.56
CA LYS A 8 2.85 4.07 -14.98
C LYS A 8 2.74 2.69 -15.61
N THR A 9 3.87 2.16 -16.07
CA THR A 9 3.92 0.84 -16.71
C THR A 9 4.12 -0.25 -15.69
N LEU A 10 3.26 -1.27 -15.75
CA LEU A 10 3.40 -2.53 -15.05
C LEU A 10 3.93 -3.57 -16.06
N PRO A 11 5.22 -3.93 -16.02
CA PRO A 11 5.84 -4.81 -16.99
C PRO A 11 5.22 -6.21 -17.01
N LEU A 12 4.95 -6.76 -15.81
CA LEU A 12 4.25 -8.04 -15.66
C LEU A 12 2.85 -7.78 -15.10
N PRO A 13 1.78 -8.24 -15.77
CA PRO A 13 0.39 -8.04 -15.34
C PRO A 13 0.02 -8.97 -14.16
N ILE A 14 0.83 -8.96 -13.12
CA ILE A 14 0.66 -9.77 -11.91
C ILE A 14 0.48 -8.81 -10.73
N LEU A 15 -0.64 -8.92 -10.04
CA LEU A 15 -0.96 -8.16 -8.86
C LEU A 15 -0.98 -9.10 -7.66
N GLN A 16 -0.10 -8.86 -6.69
CA GLN A 16 -0.14 -9.60 -5.44
C GLN A 16 -1.23 -9.01 -4.54
N GLY A 17 -2.09 -9.86 -4.01
CA GLY A 17 -3.15 -9.43 -3.08
C GLY A 17 -2.60 -9.00 -1.73
N GLY A 18 -3.10 -7.90 -1.19
CA GLY A 18 -2.75 -7.42 0.15
C GLY A 18 -3.39 -8.28 1.22
N MET A 19 -2.60 -8.96 2.04
CA MET A 19 -3.04 -9.85 3.11
C MET A 19 -2.52 -9.39 4.47
N GLY A 20 -3.40 -9.15 5.39
CA GLY A 20 -3.11 -8.90 6.82
C GLY A 20 -3.15 -10.22 7.61
N VAL A 21 -2.69 -10.31 8.85
CA VAL A 21 -1.86 -9.34 9.55
C VAL A 21 -0.40 -9.79 9.43
N GLY A 22 0.49 -8.82 9.12
CA GLY A 22 1.92 -9.11 9.11
C GLY A 22 2.45 -9.91 7.91
N ILE A 23 1.60 -10.25 6.92
CA ILE A 23 2.00 -11.03 5.75
C ILE A 23 2.43 -10.10 4.61
N SER A 24 1.52 -9.26 4.13
CA SER A 24 1.81 -8.32 3.05
C SER A 24 2.35 -7.01 3.59
N LEU A 25 3.62 -7.00 3.95
CA LEU A 25 4.38 -5.84 4.35
C LEU A 25 5.41 -5.48 3.25
N ASP A 26 6.32 -4.60 3.57
CA ASP A 26 7.34 -4.04 2.68
C ASP A 26 8.22 -5.09 1.98
N GLY A 27 8.63 -6.14 2.70
CA GLY A 27 9.48 -7.20 2.16
C GLY A 27 8.81 -7.95 1.01
N LEU A 28 7.59 -8.45 1.21
CA LEU A 28 6.86 -9.19 0.19
C LEU A 28 6.47 -8.26 -0.97
N ALA A 29 5.87 -7.11 -0.68
CA ALA A 29 5.44 -6.17 -1.71
C ALA A 29 6.63 -5.66 -2.53
N GLY A 30 7.74 -5.32 -1.88
CA GLY A 30 8.96 -4.88 -2.54
C GLY A 30 9.56 -5.95 -3.45
N ALA A 31 9.59 -7.21 -3.00
CA ALA A 31 10.12 -8.32 -3.79
C ALA A 31 9.28 -8.58 -5.05
N VAL A 32 7.95 -8.57 -4.93
CA VAL A 32 7.05 -8.72 -6.09
C VAL A 32 7.26 -7.58 -7.08
N ALA A 33 7.36 -6.35 -6.61
CA ALA A 33 7.58 -5.20 -7.47
C ALA A 33 8.99 -5.22 -8.11
N ALA A 34 10.00 -5.70 -7.40
CA ALA A 34 11.34 -5.88 -7.95
C ALA A 34 11.37 -6.86 -9.14
N CYS A 35 10.44 -7.81 -9.17
CA CYS A 35 10.26 -8.72 -10.31
C CYS A 35 9.40 -8.14 -11.45
N GLY A 36 8.94 -6.90 -11.33
CA GLY A 36 8.15 -6.21 -12.37
C GLY A 36 6.64 -6.35 -12.22
N GLY A 37 6.14 -6.97 -11.15
CA GLY A 37 4.72 -7.04 -10.79
C GLY A 37 4.26 -5.85 -9.97
N MET A 38 3.04 -5.90 -9.46
CA MET A 38 2.53 -4.96 -8.47
C MET A 38 2.49 -5.62 -7.10
N GLY A 39 3.40 -5.22 -6.23
CA GLY A 39 3.42 -5.61 -4.83
C GLY A 39 2.43 -4.77 -4.02
N THR A 40 1.65 -5.40 -3.15
CA THR A 40 0.59 -4.72 -2.40
C THR A 40 0.79 -4.91 -0.90
N LEU A 41 0.95 -3.80 -0.17
CA LEU A 41 0.94 -3.80 1.28
C LEU A 41 -0.49 -3.82 1.83
N SER A 42 -0.70 -4.46 2.98
CA SER A 42 -1.97 -4.41 3.69
C SER A 42 -1.93 -3.37 4.82
N THR A 43 -2.98 -2.55 4.92
CA THR A 43 -3.14 -1.62 6.06
C THR A 43 -3.65 -2.30 7.32
N ALA A 44 -4.10 -3.57 7.23
CA ALA A 44 -4.67 -4.28 8.36
C ALA A 44 -3.62 -4.51 9.46
N VAL A 45 -3.70 -3.69 10.50
CA VAL A 45 -2.83 -3.79 11.70
C VAL A 45 -1.34 -3.80 11.35
N CYS A 46 -0.95 -3.03 10.34
CA CYS A 46 0.43 -3.05 9.82
C CYS A 46 1.49 -2.54 10.81
N GLY A 47 1.08 -1.83 11.85
CA GLY A 47 1.94 -1.34 12.93
C GLY A 47 2.05 -2.25 14.14
N PHE A 48 1.62 -3.49 14.09
CA PHE A 48 1.56 -4.39 15.26
C PHE A 48 2.91 -4.65 15.94
N GLN A 49 4.02 -4.46 15.22
CA GLN A 49 5.38 -4.60 15.75
C GLN A 49 5.94 -3.30 16.35
N GLU A 50 5.21 -2.19 16.27
CA GLU A 50 5.65 -0.94 16.86
C GLU A 50 5.63 -1.00 18.40
N PRO A 51 6.66 -0.48 19.10
CA PRO A 51 6.77 -0.61 20.54
C PRO A 51 5.59 -0.02 21.33
N ASP A 52 4.94 0.99 20.75
CA ASP A 52 3.80 1.69 21.34
C ASP A 52 2.43 1.24 20.79
N PHE A 53 2.40 0.20 19.99
CA PHE A 53 1.17 -0.27 19.33
C PHE A 53 0.03 -0.52 20.32
N ALA A 54 0.30 -1.16 21.46
CA ALA A 54 -0.71 -1.45 22.45
C ALA A 54 -1.36 -0.19 23.07
N LYS A 55 -0.64 0.94 23.08
CA LYS A 55 -1.12 2.20 23.65
C LYS A 55 -1.67 3.16 22.58
N ARG A 56 -1.10 3.12 21.38
CA ARG A 56 -1.40 4.04 20.28
C ARG A 56 -1.47 3.30 18.95
N PRO A 57 -2.42 2.36 18.78
CA PRO A 57 -2.48 1.53 17.57
C PRO A 57 -2.71 2.36 16.30
N PHE A 58 -3.44 3.46 16.39
CA PHE A 58 -3.74 4.31 15.25
C PHE A 58 -2.47 4.96 14.69
N GLU A 59 -1.73 5.65 15.52
CA GLU A 59 -0.49 6.33 15.15
C GLU A 59 0.60 5.34 14.77
N ALA A 60 0.67 4.21 15.45
CA ALA A 60 1.61 3.14 15.16
C ALA A 60 1.38 2.57 13.75
N ASN A 61 0.13 2.33 13.35
CA ASN A 61 -0.21 1.87 12.01
C ASN A 61 0.19 2.88 10.93
N LEU A 62 -0.11 4.17 11.11
CA LEU A 62 0.22 5.19 10.12
C LEU A 62 1.75 5.37 9.96
N ARG A 63 2.47 5.39 11.07
CA ARG A 63 3.93 5.49 11.08
C ARG A 63 4.60 4.28 10.41
N ALA A 64 4.12 3.08 10.73
CA ALA A 64 4.61 1.86 10.12
C ALA A 64 4.29 1.82 8.63
N LEU A 65 3.09 2.20 8.22
CA LEU A 65 2.67 2.24 6.83
C LEU A 65 3.56 3.16 6.00
N ASP A 66 3.82 4.38 6.48
CA ASP A 66 4.72 5.33 5.78
C ASP A 66 6.10 4.71 5.56
N ARG A 67 6.70 4.17 6.62
CA ARG A 67 8.02 3.53 6.55
C ARG A 67 8.03 2.33 5.60
N GLN A 68 7.04 1.47 5.69
CA GLN A 68 6.94 0.25 4.88
C GLN A 68 6.74 0.55 3.39
N VAL A 69 5.90 1.53 3.04
CA VAL A 69 5.73 1.94 1.64
C VAL A 69 7.04 2.47 1.07
N ARG A 70 7.73 3.36 1.79
CA ARG A 70 9.04 3.89 1.35
C ARG A 70 10.07 2.78 1.16
N HIS A 71 10.14 1.84 2.11
CA HIS A 71 11.07 0.71 2.02
C HIS A 71 10.73 -0.22 0.85
N ALA A 72 9.44 -0.54 0.65
CA ALA A 72 9.01 -1.32 -0.51
C ALA A 72 9.38 -0.65 -1.85
N LYS A 73 9.27 0.68 -1.94
CA LYS A 73 9.70 1.43 -3.12
C LYS A 73 11.21 1.32 -3.36
N VAL A 74 12.01 1.34 -2.29
CA VAL A 74 13.48 1.12 -2.41
C VAL A 74 13.77 -0.29 -2.91
N LEU A 75 13.13 -1.31 -2.33
CA LEU A 75 13.29 -2.72 -2.75
C LEU A 75 12.86 -2.93 -4.20
N ALA A 76 11.78 -2.29 -4.64
CA ALA A 76 11.27 -2.37 -6.01
C ALA A 76 12.22 -1.77 -7.05
N HIS A 77 13.07 -0.84 -6.65
CA HIS A 77 14.03 -0.10 -7.48
C HIS A 77 13.50 0.33 -8.87
N GLY A 78 12.22 0.67 -8.96
CA GLY A 78 11.56 1.13 -10.18
C GLY A 78 11.15 0.03 -11.18
N ALA A 79 11.36 -1.26 -10.85
CA ALA A 79 11.05 -2.36 -11.78
C ALA A 79 9.54 -2.63 -11.90
N GLY A 80 8.78 -2.45 -10.82
CA GLY A 80 7.33 -2.64 -10.79
C GLY A 80 6.64 -1.57 -9.95
N LEU A 81 5.40 -1.80 -9.58
CA LEU A 81 4.56 -0.85 -8.84
C LEU A 81 4.32 -1.32 -7.40
N ILE A 82 4.13 -0.34 -6.51
CA ILE A 82 3.74 -0.57 -5.12
C ILE A 82 2.32 -0.06 -4.92
N ALA A 83 1.44 -0.95 -4.47
CA ALA A 83 0.07 -0.63 -4.08
C ALA A 83 -0.12 -0.80 -2.57
N VAL A 84 -1.19 -0.20 -2.06
CA VAL A 84 -1.63 -0.37 -0.68
C VAL A 84 -3.10 -0.77 -0.68
N ASN A 85 -3.41 -1.89 -0.01
CA ASN A 85 -4.77 -2.38 0.17
C ASN A 85 -5.37 -1.77 1.45
N ALA A 86 -6.45 -1.01 1.29
CA ALA A 86 -7.14 -0.33 2.37
C ALA A 86 -8.62 -0.71 2.41
N MET A 87 -9.12 -1.10 3.58
CA MET A 87 -10.52 -1.45 3.79
C MET A 87 -11.35 -0.20 4.08
N VAL A 88 -12.31 0.09 3.21
CA VAL A 88 -13.18 1.28 3.30
C VAL A 88 -13.96 1.33 4.62
N ALA A 89 -14.38 0.19 5.13
CA ALA A 89 -15.15 0.10 6.38
C ALA A 89 -14.36 0.42 7.65
N THR A 90 -13.05 0.60 7.56
CA THR A 90 -12.23 0.92 8.73
C THR A 90 -12.21 2.41 9.04
N THR A 91 -12.16 2.75 10.33
CA THR A 91 -12.06 4.16 10.78
C THR A 91 -10.78 4.85 10.31
N GLN A 92 -9.72 4.08 10.06
CA GLN A 92 -8.42 4.57 9.58
C GLN A 92 -8.32 4.68 8.05
N TYR A 93 -9.35 4.36 7.29
CA TYR A 93 -9.28 4.30 5.83
C TYR A 93 -8.69 5.56 5.21
N ALA A 94 -9.28 6.72 5.49
CA ALA A 94 -8.86 7.98 4.88
C ALA A 94 -7.41 8.36 5.23
N ASP A 95 -7.01 8.18 6.48
CA ASP A 95 -5.65 8.51 6.92
C ASP A 95 -4.63 7.52 6.39
N SER A 96 -4.99 6.24 6.29
CA SER A 96 -4.14 5.22 5.68
C SER A 96 -3.91 5.52 4.19
N VAL A 97 -4.95 5.89 3.45
CA VAL A 97 -4.83 6.27 2.03
C VAL A 97 -3.94 7.49 1.86
N ARG A 98 -4.16 8.55 2.64
CA ARG A 98 -3.32 9.77 2.59
C ARG A 98 -1.86 9.46 2.91
N THR A 99 -1.63 8.65 3.94
CA THR A 99 -0.27 8.25 4.34
C THR A 99 0.42 7.43 3.25
N ALA A 100 -0.27 6.45 2.67
CA ALA A 100 0.25 5.63 1.58
C ALA A 100 0.65 6.48 0.37
N LEU A 101 -0.20 7.42 -0.05
CA LEU A 101 0.07 8.31 -1.19
C LEU A 101 1.25 9.24 -0.93
N ARG A 102 1.32 9.84 0.27
CA ARG A 102 2.47 10.69 0.67
C ARG A 102 3.78 9.91 0.73
N ALA A 103 3.71 8.65 1.11
CA ALA A 103 4.88 7.75 1.14
C ALA A 103 5.33 7.30 -0.26
N GLY A 104 4.51 7.52 -1.30
CA GLY A 104 4.85 7.23 -2.68
C GLY A 104 4.22 5.96 -3.26
N ALA A 105 3.12 5.47 -2.69
CA ALA A 105 2.36 4.36 -3.27
C ALA A 105 1.86 4.72 -4.68
N ASP A 106 1.95 3.78 -5.61
CA ASP A 106 1.55 3.96 -7.00
C ASP A 106 0.05 3.73 -7.22
N ALA A 107 -0.58 2.94 -6.35
CA ALA A 107 -2.00 2.61 -6.44
C ALA A 107 -2.59 2.32 -5.04
N ILE A 108 -3.89 2.48 -4.93
CA ILE A 108 -4.67 2.04 -3.77
C ILE A 108 -5.67 0.99 -4.22
N VAL A 109 -5.68 -0.14 -3.53
CA VAL A 109 -6.68 -1.20 -3.70
C VAL A 109 -7.71 -1.04 -2.60
N CYS A 110 -8.93 -0.69 -2.96
CA CYS A 110 -10.01 -0.46 -2.02
C CYS A 110 -10.94 -1.67 -1.97
N GLY A 111 -11.26 -2.11 -0.77
CA GLY A 111 -12.19 -3.21 -0.55
C GLY A 111 -13.04 -2.99 0.70
N ALA A 112 -13.95 -3.93 0.97
CA ALA A 112 -14.81 -3.93 2.15
C ALA A 112 -15.68 -2.66 2.30
N GLY A 113 -16.27 -2.19 1.21
CA GLY A 113 -17.21 -1.08 1.20
C GLY A 113 -17.28 -0.33 -0.13
N PRO A 114 -18.29 0.52 -0.33
CA PRO A 114 -18.43 1.31 -1.54
C PRO A 114 -17.33 2.39 -1.61
N VAL A 115 -16.71 2.53 -2.77
CA VAL A 115 -15.63 3.50 -3.00
C VAL A 115 -16.21 4.78 -3.58
N SER A 116 -16.49 5.75 -2.73
CA SER A 116 -16.95 7.08 -3.15
C SER A 116 -15.82 8.05 -3.51
N TYR A 117 -14.57 7.69 -3.24
CA TYR A 117 -13.40 8.59 -3.34
C TYR A 117 -12.39 8.22 -4.42
N THR A 118 -12.76 7.37 -5.38
CA THR A 118 -11.84 6.92 -6.45
C THR A 118 -11.20 8.10 -7.19
N HIS A 119 -11.93 9.20 -7.33
CA HIS A 119 -11.43 10.40 -8.02
C HIS A 119 -10.48 11.23 -7.18
N LEU A 120 -10.74 11.35 -5.88
CA LEU A 120 -9.91 12.16 -4.97
C LEU A 120 -8.54 11.55 -4.73
N THR A 121 -8.47 10.23 -4.67
CA THR A 121 -7.21 9.50 -4.52
C THR A 121 -6.26 9.76 -5.69
N LEU A 122 -6.83 10.04 -6.84
CA LEU A 122 -6.09 10.25 -8.09
C LEU A 122 -5.71 11.72 -8.33
N LEU A 123 -6.32 12.65 -7.63
CA LEU A 123 -6.07 14.10 -7.78
C LEU A 123 -5.03 14.63 -6.77
N THR A 124 -4.67 13.83 -5.77
CA THR A 124 -3.79 14.26 -4.68
C THR A 124 -2.32 13.87 -4.91
N ILE A 125 -2.01 13.35 -6.08
CA ILE A 125 -0.62 13.01 -6.46
C ILE A 125 -0.02 14.15 -7.27
#